data_5042acc30cc1a24ea3c2f716cf597905
#
_entry.id   5042acc30cc1a24ea3c2f716cf597905
#
_cell.length_a   1.000
_cell.length_b   1.000
_cell.length_c   1.000
_cell.angle_alpha   90.00
_cell.angle_beta   90.00
_cell.angle_gamma   90.00
#
_symmetry.space_group_name_H-M   'P 1'
#
loop_
_entity.id
_entity.type
_entity.pdbx_description
1 polymer ?
#
loop_
_entity_poly.entity_id
_entity_poly.type
_entity_poly.pdbx_seq_one_letter_code
_entity_poly.pdbx_strand_id
1 'polypeptide(L)'
;RKGATASFAGGFQTLVDRLVERLEQLDNVHCSLGVSVASPEALAAERGQPLSSIVWCAPLHRGPTEFTRLSVYAVGFTEADARSVPVGYGTLIPDENAPISGVLHESDVHGSSRAPSGHRLFRLMSPAVRGATDEDVKRSLSLYLCDADPVVFERIGERRIPSYPPGYMASLSTDEPGFTRAGWFYSGVSITHVVAEAERIAEVF
;
A
#
# COMPACT_ATOMS: atom_id res chain seq x y z
N ARG A 1 8.81 22.55 8.48
CA ARG A 1 9.69 21.53 7.85
C ARG A 1 9.04 21.14 6.52
N LYS A 2 9.76 21.31 5.42
CA LYS A 2 9.37 20.63 4.18
C LYS A 2 9.40 19.14 4.48
N GLY A 3 8.26 18.43 4.29
CA GLY A 3 8.14 17.02 4.61
C GLY A 3 9.15 16.21 3.81
N ALA A 4 9.98 15.43 4.49
CA ALA A 4 10.81 14.41 3.86
C ALA A 4 10.02 13.11 3.82
N THR A 5 10.14 12.35 2.74
CA THR A 5 9.66 10.97 2.70
C THR A 5 10.51 10.16 3.66
N ALA A 6 9.86 9.40 4.54
CA ALA A 6 10.52 8.56 5.52
C ALA A 6 10.03 7.10 5.39
N SER A 7 10.89 6.17 5.73
CA SER A 7 10.57 4.74 5.78
C SER A 7 11.37 4.08 6.90
N PHE A 8 11.01 2.86 7.25
CA PHE A 8 11.76 2.04 8.20
C PHE A 8 12.85 1.24 7.47
N ALA A 9 13.97 1.00 8.11
CA ALA A 9 15.08 0.22 7.54
C ALA A 9 14.62 -1.18 7.06
N GLY A 10 13.73 -1.83 7.80
CA GLY A 10 13.08 -3.10 7.43
C GLY A 10 11.82 -2.97 6.56
N GLY A 11 11.47 -1.76 6.10
CA GLY A 11 10.21 -1.49 5.40
C GLY A 11 9.03 -1.26 6.35
N PHE A 12 7.86 -0.97 5.78
CA PHE A 12 6.65 -0.66 6.57
C PHE A 12 6.12 -1.84 7.39
N GLN A 13 6.48 -3.07 7.06
CA GLN A 13 6.15 -4.24 7.89
C GLN A 13 6.68 -4.06 9.33
N THR A 14 7.84 -3.43 9.50
CA THR A 14 8.41 -3.11 10.82
C THR A 14 7.44 -2.32 11.70
N LEU A 15 6.64 -1.41 11.13
CA LEU A 15 5.63 -0.66 11.90
C LEU A 15 4.55 -1.60 12.43
N VAL A 16 4.04 -2.48 11.55
CA VAL A 16 2.99 -3.45 11.94
C VAL A 16 3.50 -4.41 13.00
N ASP A 17 4.70 -4.96 12.81
CA ASP A 17 5.32 -5.90 13.75
C ASP A 17 5.49 -5.26 15.14
N ARG A 18 5.97 -4.01 15.18
CA ARG A 18 6.13 -3.27 16.44
C ARG A 18 4.81 -2.93 17.13
N LEU A 19 3.75 -2.66 16.37
CA LEU A 19 2.42 -2.45 16.93
C LEU A 19 1.88 -3.75 17.53
N VAL A 20 2.03 -4.88 16.84
CA VAL A 20 1.63 -6.20 17.35
C VAL A 20 2.40 -6.55 18.62
N GLU A 21 3.74 -6.47 18.60
CA GLU A 21 4.58 -6.69 19.77
C GLU A 21 4.13 -5.84 20.97
N ARG A 22 3.77 -4.57 20.71
CA ARG A 22 3.31 -3.67 21.78
C ARG A 22 1.95 -4.06 22.33
N LEU A 23 1.02 -4.48 21.47
CA LEU A 23 -0.30 -4.95 21.89
C LEU A 23 -0.22 -6.24 22.73
N GLU A 24 0.65 -7.18 22.32
CA GLU A 24 0.86 -8.44 23.04
C GLU A 24 1.47 -8.26 24.45
N GLN A 25 2.11 -7.12 24.71
CA GLN A 25 2.66 -6.77 26.03
C GLN A 25 1.60 -6.20 27.01
N LEU A 26 0.38 -5.97 26.53
CA LEU A 26 -0.69 -5.40 27.36
C LEU A 26 -1.60 -6.50 27.89
N ASP A 27 -1.70 -6.63 29.19
CA ASP A 27 -2.47 -7.69 29.88
C ASP A 27 -3.98 -7.65 29.57
N ASN A 28 -4.48 -6.47 29.16
CA ASN A 28 -5.88 -6.25 28.82
C ASN A 28 -6.19 -6.38 27.32
N VAL A 29 -5.21 -6.79 26.50
CA VAL A 29 -5.36 -6.97 25.05
C VAL A 29 -5.26 -8.45 24.70
N HIS A 30 -6.23 -8.94 23.93
CA HIS A 30 -6.26 -10.31 23.43
C HIS A 30 -6.34 -10.31 21.90
N CYS A 31 -5.28 -10.77 21.25
CA CYS A 31 -5.21 -10.93 19.80
C CYS A 31 -5.66 -12.34 19.39
N SER A 32 -6.65 -12.44 18.53
CA SER A 32 -7.13 -13.72 17.98
C SER A 32 -6.85 -13.75 16.47
N LEU A 33 -5.91 -14.58 16.06
CA LEU A 33 -5.56 -14.79 14.64
C LEU A 33 -6.29 -16.02 14.08
N GLY A 34 -6.49 -16.05 12.77
CA GLY A 34 -7.14 -17.17 12.09
C GLY A 34 -8.66 -17.25 12.33
N VAL A 35 -9.25 -16.21 12.91
CA VAL A 35 -10.70 -16.13 13.17
C VAL A 35 -11.36 -15.34 12.05
N SER A 36 -12.41 -15.91 11.47
CA SER A 36 -13.26 -15.24 10.49
C SER A 36 -14.48 -14.65 11.19
N VAL A 37 -14.70 -13.36 11.02
CA VAL A 37 -15.84 -12.64 11.58
C VAL A 37 -16.74 -12.18 10.44
N ALA A 38 -18.01 -12.53 10.46
CA ALA A 38 -18.94 -12.29 9.36
C ALA A 38 -19.40 -10.81 9.29
N SER A 39 -19.66 -10.20 10.44
CA SER A 39 -20.09 -8.79 10.53
C SER A 39 -19.85 -8.22 11.93
N PRO A 40 -19.92 -6.88 12.11
CA PRO A 40 -19.87 -6.25 13.42
C PRO A 40 -20.95 -6.76 14.38
N GLU A 41 -22.17 -6.97 13.86
CA GLU A 41 -23.30 -7.47 14.65
C GLU A 41 -23.07 -8.91 15.14
N ALA A 42 -22.53 -9.76 14.25
CA ALA A 42 -22.19 -11.14 14.62
C ALA A 42 -21.12 -11.17 15.71
N LEU A 43 -20.09 -10.30 15.61
CA LEU A 43 -19.07 -10.17 16.63
C LEU A 43 -19.63 -9.68 17.96
N ALA A 44 -20.46 -8.64 17.94
CA ALA A 44 -21.09 -8.11 19.14
C ALA A 44 -21.93 -9.17 19.85
N ALA A 45 -22.75 -9.91 19.10
CA ALA A 45 -23.57 -11.00 19.63
C ALA A 45 -22.72 -12.15 20.22
N GLU A 46 -21.68 -12.59 19.50
CA GLU A 46 -20.78 -13.64 19.97
C GLU A 46 -20.07 -13.28 21.28
N ARG A 47 -19.66 -12.02 21.40
CA ARG A 47 -18.94 -11.51 22.58
C ARG A 47 -19.86 -11.03 23.70
N GLY A 48 -21.17 -10.97 23.48
CA GLY A 48 -22.14 -10.43 24.46
C GLY A 48 -21.88 -8.95 24.75
N GLN A 49 -21.37 -8.20 23.77
CA GLN A 49 -21.02 -6.79 23.89
C GLN A 49 -22.00 -5.91 23.10
N PRO A 50 -22.22 -4.65 23.52
CA PRO A 50 -23.01 -3.73 22.72
C PRO A 50 -22.32 -3.44 21.37
N LEU A 51 -23.10 -3.29 20.32
CA LEU A 51 -22.59 -2.99 18.98
C LEU A 51 -21.75 -1.70 18.96
N SER A 52 -22.09 -0.73 19.81
CA SER A 52 -21.34 0.52 19.97
C SER A 52 -19.90 0.38 20.47
N SER A 53 -19.55 -0.76 21.05
CA SER A 53 -18.18 -1.04 21.48
C SER A 53 -17.31 -1.65 20.37
N ILE A 54 -17.85 -1.85 19.16
CA ILE A 54 -17.12 -2.44 18.04
C ILE A 54 -16.48 -1.35 17.19
N VAL A 55 -15.16 -1.48 16.97
CA VAL A 55 -14.43 -0.73 15.94
C VAL A 55 -14.15 -1.67 14.79
N TRP A 56 -14.79 -1.43 13.65
CA TRP A 56 -14.70 -2.28 12.48
C TRP A 56 -13.71 -1.72 11.46
N CYS A 57 -12.59 -2.44 11.29
CA CYS A 57 -11.49 -2.02 10.39
C CYS A 57 -11.44 -2.82 9.07
N ALA A 58 -12.35 -3.76 8.89
CA ALA A 58 -12.44 -4.57 7.68
C ALA A 58 -13.40 -3.94 6.65
N PRO A 59 -13.26 -4.27 5.34
CA PRO A 59 -14.24 -3.85 4.36
C PRO A 59 -15.62 -4.42 4.69
N LEU A 60 -16.64 -3.58 4.66
CA LEU A 60 -18.02 -4.04 4.58
C LEU A 60 -18.34 -4.38 3.11
N HIS A 61 -19.39 -5.19 2.90
CA HIS A 61 -19.87 -5.56 1.56
C HIS A 61 -20.21 -4.36 0.64
N ARG A 62 -20.24 -3.14 1.19
CA ARG A 62 -20.46 -1.87 0.49
C ARG A 62 -19.16 -1.05 0.28
N GLY A 63 -17.99 -1.68 0.42
CA GLY A 63 -16.72 -1.03 0.08
C GLY A 63 -16.62 -0.64 -1.39
N PRO A 64 -15.55 0.04 -1.82
CA PRO A 64 -15.38 0.38 -3.22
C PRO A 64 -15.48 -0.87 -4.08
N THR A 65 -16.40 -0.85 -5.04
CA THR A 65 -16.66 -1.96 -5.96
C THR A 65 -15.61 -2.01 -7.05
N GLU A 66 -14.90 -0.91 -7.27
CA GLU A 66 -13.89 -0.76 -8.30
C GLU A 66 -12.48 -0.77 -7.70
N PHE A 67 -11.60 -1.46 -8.37
CA PHE A 67 -10.20 -1.56 -7.99
C PHE A 67 -9.32 -1.36 -9.22
N THR A 68 -8.30 -0.53 -9.06
CA THR A 68 -7.17 -0.52 -9.99
C THR A 68 -6.26 -1.71 -9.66
N ARG A 69 -6.08 -2.59 -10.62
CA ARG A 69 -5.16 -3.74 -10.50
C ARG A 69 -3.82 -3.36 -11.09
N LEU A 70 -2.77 -3.55 -10.33
CA LEU A 70 -1.38 -3.26 -10.73
C LEU A 70 -0.53 -4.51 -10.62
N SER A 71 0.14 -4.87 -11.70
CA SER A 71 1.32 -5.73 -11.63
C SER A 71 2.52 -4.91 -11.20
N VAL A 72 3.29 -5.42 -10.26
CA VAL A 72 4.45 -4.74 -9.69
C VAL A 72 5.70 -5.56 -10.00
N TYR A 73 6.73 -4.89 -10.52
CA TYR A 73 8.00 -5.51 -10.88
C TYR A 73 9.15 -4.91 -10.08
N ALA A 74 10.06 -5.76 -9.64
CA ALA A 74 11.37 -5.37 -9.13
C ALA A 74 12.38 -5.47 -10.29
N VAL A 75 13.09 -4.38 -10.56
CA VAL A 75 14.07 -4.32 -11.65
C VAL A 75 15.37 -3.74 -11.11
N GLY A 76 16.44 -4.50 -11.21
CA GLY A 76 17.77 -4.12 -10.72
C GLY A 76 18.75 -3.95 -11.86
N PHE A 77 19.60 -2.93 -11.77
CA PHE A 77 20.73 -2.70 -12.67
C PHE A 77 21.99 -2.45 -11.86
N THR A 78 23.16 -2.60 -12.48
CA THR A 78 24.38 -2.05 -11.91
C THR A 78 24.31 -0.51 -11.91
N GLU A 79 25.00 0.16 -10.99
CA GLU A 79 25.09 1.63 -11.00
C GLU A 79 25.70 2.16 -12.30
N ALA A 80 26.62 1.39 -12.91
CA ALA A 80 27.25 1.74 -14.17
C ALA A 80 26.24 1.76 -15.33
N ASP A 81 25.35 0.75 -15.40
CA ASP A 81 24.33 0.66 -16.44
C ASP A 81 23.24 1.72 -16.25
N ALA A 82 22.82 1.94 -15.00
CA ALA A 82 21.77 2.90 -14.65
C ALA A 82 22.29 4.33 -14.44
N ARG A 83 23.54 4.65 -14.83
CA ARG A 83 24.16 5.98 -14.62
C ARG A 83 23.42 7.12 -15.34
N SER A 84 22.74 6.82 -16.45
CA SER A 84 21.93 7.79 -17.20
C SER A 84 20.59 8.11 -16.55
N VAL A 85 20.11 7.25 -15.65
CA VAL A 85 18.86 7.45 -14.93
C VAL A 85 19.07 8.49 -13.82
N PRO A 86 18.41 9.65 -13.88
CA PRO A 86 18.56 10.66 -12.84
C PRO A 86 18.23 10.10 -11.45
N VAL A 87 19.01 10.50 -10.43
CA VAL A 87 18.70 10.18 -9.04
C VAL A 87 17.45 10.97 -8.64
N GLY A 88 16.49 10.28 -8.02
CA GLY A 88 15.25 10.92 -7.61
C GLY A 88 14.23 9.96 -7.02
N TYR A 89 13.02 10.46 -6.84
CA TYR A 89 11.92 9.68 -6.26
C TYR A 89 11.35 8.66 -7.26
N GLY A 90 11.19 9.07 -8.51
CA GLY A 90 10.60 8.22 -9.55
C GLY A 90 10.11 9.03 -10.74
N THR A 91 9.53 8.32 -11.69
CA THR A 91 8.99 8.87 -12.93
C THR A 91 7.55 8.42 -13.11
N LEU A 92 6.64 9.35 -13.39
CA LEU A 92 5.29 9.06 -13.84
C LEU A 92 5.25 8.99 -15.35
N ILE A 93 4.50 8.03 -15.88
CA ILE A 93 4.33 7.80 -17.31
C ILE A 93 2.83 7.93 -17.63
N PRO A 94 2.40 9.14 -18.03
CA PRO A 94 0.98 9.43 -18.26
C PRO A 94 0.44 8.81 -19.57
N ASP A 95 1.31 8.39 -20.47
CA ASP A 95 0.89 7.73 -21.71
C ASP A 95 0.17 6.42 -21.40
N GLU A 96 -1.11 6.37 -21.74
CA GLU A 96 -1.97 5.21 -21.50
C GLU A 96 -1.61 4.00 -22.38
N ASN A 97 -0.90 4.21 -23.48
CA ASN A 97 -0.40 3.14 -24.35
C ASN A 97 0.92 2.53 -23.85
N ALA A 98 1.60 3.18 -22.91
CA ALA A 98 2.81 2.64 -22.34
C ALA A 98 2.51 1.39 -21.49
N PRO A 99 3.39 0.36 -21.48
CA PRO A 99 3.19 -0.86 -20.66
C PRO A 99 3.16 -0.58 -19.16
N ILE A 100 3.82 0.49 -18.72
CA ILE A 100 3.96 0.87 -17.30
C ILE A 100 3.43 2.29 -17.08
N SER A 101 2.88 2.54 -15.90
CA SER A 101 2.36 3.86 -15.48
C SER A 101 3.36 4.68 -14.69
N GLY A 102 4.41 4.06 -14.20
CA GLY A 102 5.44 4.75 -13.43
C GLY A 102 6.54 3.83 -12.92
N VAL A 103 7.62 4.47 -12.51
CA VAL A 103 8.81 3.85 -11.93
C VAL A 103 9.11 4.55 -10.63
N LEU A 104 9.27 3.79 -9.54
CA LEU A 104 9.83 4.29 -8.27
C LEU A 104 11.31 3.91 -8.19
N HIS A 105 12.14 4.86 -7.79
CA HIS A 105 13.57 4.65 -7.63
C HIS A 105 13.85 4.19 -6.19
N GLU A 106 13.61 2.90 -5.90
CA GLU A 106 13.60 2.34 -4.55
C GLU A 106 14.91 2.58 -3.79
N SER A 107 16.05 2.33 -4.43
CA SER A 107 17.36 2.54 -3.80
C SER A 107 17.71 4.01 -3.60
N ASP A 108 17.21 4.90 -4.47
CA ASP A 108 17.46 6.33 -4.33
C ASP A 108 16.67 6.94 -3.17
N VAL A 109 15.41 6.46 -2.99
CA VAL A 109 14.51 6.97 -1.93
C VAL A 109 14.82 6.38 -0.56
N HIS A 110 15.15 5.08 -0.53
CA HIS A 110 15.28 4.33 0.72
C HIS A 110 16.73 3.96 1.06
N GLY A 111 17.69 4.39 0.25
CA GLY A 111 19.11 4.19 0.49
C GLY A 111 19.58 2.75 0.28
N SER A 112 20.79 2.46 0.74
CA SER A 112 21.53 1.21 0.52
C SER A 112 20.86 -0.05 1.10
N SER A 113 19.80 0.09 1.89
CA SER A 113 19.05 -1.07 2.41
C SER A 113 18.17 -1.76 1.37
N ARG A 114 18.01 -1.18 0.17
CA ARG A 114 17.13 -1.68 -0.89
C ARG A 114 17.83 -2.33 -2.06
N ALA A 115 19.13 -2.09 -2.21
CA ALA A 115 19.94 -2.73 -3.24
C ALA A 115 21.33 -3.05 -2.68
N PRO A 116 22.00 -4.10 -3.15
CA PRO A 116 23.41 -4.34 -2.85
C PRO A 116 24.27 -3.16 -3.32
N SER A 117 25.43 -3.00 -2.71
CA SER A 117 26.40 -1.98 -3.13
C SER A 117 26.72 -2.11 -4.63
N GLY A 118 26.81 -0.98 -5.33
CA GLY A 118 27.05 -0.94 -6.77
C GLY A 118 25.84 -1.27 -7.64
N HIS A 119 24.64 -1.34 -7.05
CA HIS A 119 23.38 -1.61 -7.78
C HIS A 119 22.31 -0.59 -7.44
N ARG A 120 21.39 -0.41 -8.38
CA ARG A 120 20.16 0.39 -8.20
C ARG A 120 18.94 -0.48 -8.40
N LEU A 121 17.94 -0.32 -7.55
CA LEU A 121 16.67 -1.02 -7.60
C LEU A 121 15.55 -0.03 -7.96
N PHE A 122 14.73 -0.46 -8.91
CA PHE A 122 13.55 0.24 -9.39
C PHE A 122 12.31 -0.63 -9.19
N ARG A 123 11.18 0.01 -8.91
CA ARG A 123 9.89 -0.65 -8.87
C ARG A 123 9.02 -0.10 -9.99
N LEU A 124 8.59 -0.97 -10.90
CA LEU A 124 7.72 -0.61 -12.00
C LEU A 124 6.27 -1.00 -11.66
N MET A 125 5.34 -0.19 -12.12
CA MET A 125 3.90 -0.41 -11.95
C MET A 125 3.25 -0.51 -13.33
N SER A 126 2.61 -1.66 -13.60
CA SER A 126 1.87 -1.93 -14.84
C SER A 126 0.39 -2.11 -14.52
N PRO A 127 -0.48 -1.14 -14.88
CA PRO A 127 -1.92 -1.29 -14.70
C PRO A 127 -2.48 -2.40 -15.57
N ALA A 128 -3.29 -3.30 -14.99
CA ALA A 128 -3.88 -4.42 -15.72
C ALA A 128 -4.76 -3.99 -16.90
N VAL A 129 -5.37 -2.81 -16.80
CA VAL A 129 -6.20 -2.23 -17.87
C VAL A 129 -5.40 -1.99 -19.17
N ARG A 130 -4.07 -1.88 -19.08
CA ARG A 130 -3.18 -1.68 -20.25
C ARG A 130 -2.91 -2.99 -21.00
N GLY A 131 -3.25 -4.15 -20.43
CA GLY A 131 -3.10 -5.45 -21.07
C GLY A 131 -1.66 -5.87 -21.40
N ALA A 132 -0.67 -5.19 -20.80
CA ALA A 132 0.74 -5.44 -21.09
C ALA A 132 1.20 -6.80 -20.52
N THR A 133 1.97 -7.52 -21.32
CA THR A 133 2.65 -8.74 -20.90
C THR A 133 3.95 -8.41 -20.15
N ASP A 134 4.51 -9.40 -19.44
CA ASP A 134 5.82 -9.25 -18.78
C ASP A 134 6.92 -8.89 -19.78
N GLU A 135 6.82 -9.41 -21.02
CA GLU A 135 7.76 -9.11 -22.10
C GLU A 135 7.62 -7.66 -22.59
N ASP A 136 6.40 -7.13 -22.65
CA ASP A 136 6.18 -5.72 -23.01
C ASP A 136 6.77 -4.79 -21.94
N VAL A 137 6.58 -5.14 -20.68
CA VAL A 137 7.18 -4.40 -19.56
C VAL A 137 8.70 -4.45 -19.64
N LYS A 138 9.28 -5.63 -19.86
CA LYS A 138 10.73 -5.79 -19.98
C LYS A 138 11.28 -4.98 -21.16
N ARG A 139 10.64 -5.03 -22.32
CA ARG A 139 11.04 -4.28 -23.51
C ARG A 139 10.97 -2.77 -23.31
N SER A 140 10.09 -2.29 -22.44
CA SER A 140 9.96 -0.86 -22.14
C SER A 140 11.10 -0.27 -21.30
N LEU A 141 11.97 -1.11 -20.72
CA LEU A 141 13.08 -0.66 -19.87
C LEU A 141 14.06 0.23 -20.62
N SER A 142 14.36 -0.09 -21.88
CA SER A 142 15.25 0.72 -22.72
C SER A 142 14.73 2.14 -22.93
N LEU A 143 13.40 2.32 -22.95
CA LEU A 143 12.78 3.64 -23.13
C LEU A 143 12.70 4.45 -21.82
N TYR A 144 12.39 3.79 -20.71
CA TYR A 144 12.05 4.49 -19.45
C TYR A 144 13.16 4.45 -18.40
N LEU A 145 14.15 3.60 -18.54
CA LEU A 145 15.30 3.48 -17.63
C LEU A 145 16.62 3.54 -18.38
N CYS A 146 17.10 2.42 -18.89
CA CYS A 146 18.37 2.34 -19.60
C CYS A 146 18.37 1.17 -20.59
N ASP A 147 19.22 1.28 -21.61
CA ASP A 147 19.40 0.27 -22.64
C ASP A 147 20.47 -0.75 -22.20
N ALA A 148 20.16 -1.47 -21.14
CA ALA A 148 21.00 -2.55 -20.61
C ALA A 148 20.10 -3.69 -20.11
N ASP A 149 20.65 -4.90 -20.12
CA ASP A 149 19.96 -6.03 -19.51
C ASP A 149 19.92 -5.88 -17.97
N PRO A 150 18.74 -5.98 -17.35
CA PRO A 150 18.65 -5.91 -15.90
C PRO A 150 19.29 -7.15 -15.25
N VAL A 151 20.00 -6.95 -14.15
CA VAL A 151 20.52 -8.06 -13.30
C VAL A 151 19.39 -8.76 -12.53
N VAL A 152 18.28 -8.06 -12.34
CA VAL A 152 17.03 -8.60 -11.77
C VAL A 152 15.86 -8.04 -12.56
N PHE A 153 14.97 -8.92 -12.99
CA PHE A 153 13.65 -8.57 -13.52
C PHE A 153 12.65 -9.59 -12.98
N GLU A 154 11.85 -9.19 -12.02
CA GLU A 154 10.93 -10.09 -11.35
C GLU A 154 9.57 -9.43 -11.15
N ARG A 155 8.49 -10.12 -11.50
CA ARG A 155 7.13 -9.74 -11.14
C ARG A 155 6.87 -10.14 -9.69
N ILE A 156 6.95 -9.19 -8.79
CA ILE A 156 6.80 -9.42 -7.33
C ILE A 156 5.35 -9.52 -6.86
N GLY A 157 4.40 -9.44 -7.77
CA GLY A 157 2.99 -9.70 -7.52
C GLY A 157 2.03 -8.68 -8.08
N GLU A 158 0.77 -8.85 -7.71
CA GLU A 158 -0.31 -7.92 -8.03
C GLU A 158 -0.77 -7.14 -6.80
N ARG A 159 -1.22 -5.91 -7.02
CA ARG A 159 -1.88 -5.09 -6.02
C ARG A 159 -3.25 -4.67 -6.51
N ARG A 160 -4.21 -4.71 -5.62
CA ARG A 160 -5.57 -4.20 -5.85
C ARG A 160 -5.71 -2.93 -5.01
N ILE A 161 -5.77 -1.80 -5.68
CA ILE A 161 -5.91 -0.50 -5.04
C ILE A 161 -7.35 -0.05 -5.26
N PRO A 162 -8.12 0.29 -4.21
CA PRO A 162 -9.48 0.78 -4.37
C PRO A 162 -9.49 2.03 -5.22
N SER A 163 -10.40 2.09 -6.17
CA SER A 163 -10.72 3.30 -6.89
C SER A 163 -11.77 4.08 -6.12
N TYR A 164 -11.48 5.32 -5.80
CA TYR A 164 -12.45 6.23 -5.19
C TYR A 164 -13.02 7.16 -6.27
N PRO A 165 -14.23 6.89 -6.79
CA PRO A 165 -14.85 7.81 -7.73
C PRO A 165 -15.13 9.15 -7.06
N PRO A 166 -15.30 10.24 -7.85
CA PRO A 166 -15.66 11.54 -7.32
C PRO A 166 -16.87 11.45 -6.39
N GLY A 167 -16.76 12.04 -5.20
CA GLY A 167 -17.80 12.00 -4.16
C GLY A 167 -17.81 10.75 -3.28
N TYR A 168 -17.02 9.71 -3.57
CA TYR A 168 -16.98 8.49 -2.75
C TYR A 168 -16.70 8.80 -1.27
N MET A 169 -15.65 9.56 -0.97
CA MET A 169 -15.31 9.90 0.42
C MET A 169 -16.41 10.70 1.13
N ALA A 170 -17.12 11.56 0.39
CA ALA A 170 -18.26 12.29 0.95
C ALA A 170 -19.50 11.40 1.17
N SER A 171 -19.61 10.29 0.45
CA SER A 171 -20.70 9.32 0.62
C SER A 171 -20.47 8.35 1.78
N LEU A 172 -19.27 8.29 2.31
CA LEU A 172 -18.94 7.49 3.49
C LEU A 172 -19.54 8.22 4.71
N SER A 173 -20.79 7.92 5.04
CA SER A 173 -21.34 8.34 6.33
C SER A 173 -20.53 7.68 7.43
N THR A 174 -20.00 8.50 8.34
CA THR A 174 -19.38 8.00 9.58
C THR A 174 -20.43 7.54 10.58
N ASP A 175 -21.68 7.91 10.33
CA ASP A 175 -22.81 7.72 11.24
C ASP A 175 -23.71 6.55 10.82
N GLU A 176 -23.17 5.34 10.66
CA GLU A 176 -24.05 4.18 10.75
C GLU A 176 -24.39 3.92 12.21
N PRO A 177 -25.70 3.78 12.53
CA PRO A 177 -26.09 3.56 13.89
C PRO A 177 -25.55 2.22 14.40
N GLY A 178 -24.72 2.28 15.39
CA GLY A 178 -24.38 1.13 16.20
C GLY A 178 -22.92 0.78 16.36
N PHE A 179 -22.01 1.06 15.42
CA PHE A 179 -20.59 0.75 15.58
C PHE A 179 -19.67 1.77 14.88
N THR A 180 -18.40 1.80 15.29
CA THR A 180 -17.41 2.71 14.70
C THR A 180 -16.69 2.04 13.55
N ARG A 181 -16.51 2.79 12.45
CA ARG A 181 -15.72 2.35 11.29
C ARG A 181 -14.33 2.98 11.32
N ALA A 182 -13.33 2.21 10.96
CA ALA A 182 -11.96 2.67 10.84
C ALA A 182 -11.23 2.00 9.67
N GLY A 183 -10.06 2.52 9.33
CA GLY A 183 -9.19 1.96 8.31
C GLY A 183 -9.34 2.59 6.93
N TRP A 184 -8.48 2.15 6.01
CA TRP A 184 -8.27 2.79 4.71
C TRP A 184 -9.49 2.82 3.80
N PHE A 185 -10.46 1.93 3.97
CA PHE A 185 -11.74 1.98 3.24
C PHE A 185 -12.59 3.21 3.59
N TYR A 186 -12.38 3.78 4.77
CA TYR A 186 -13.20 4.86 5.31
C TYR A 186 -12.44 6.18 5.44
N SER A 187 -11.12 6.11 5.69
CA SER A 187 -10.28 7.30 5.90
C SER A 187 -9.44 7.67 4.68
N GLY A 188 -9.37 6.80 3.66
CA GLY A 188 -8.52 6.97 2.47
C GLY A 188 -7.24 6.13 2.52
N VAL A 189 -6.59 5.95 1.36
CA VAL A 189 -5.49 4.96 1.14
C VAL A 189 -4.15 5.38 1.73
N SER A 190 -4.07 6.42 2.51
CA SER A 190 -2.82 6.91 3.11
C SER A 190 -2.67 6.41 4.55
N ILE A 191 -1.48 5.93 4.91
CA ILE A 191 -1.15 5.62 6.30
C ILE A 191 -1.40 6.83 7.20
N THR A 192 -1.08 8.05 6.73
CA THR A 192 -1.34 9.28 7.48
C THR A 192 -2.82 9.46 7.80
N HIS A 193 -3.71 9.18 6.85
CA HIS A 193 -5.15 9.28 7.07
C HIS A 193 -5.65 8.20 8.04
N VAL A 194 -5.13 6.97 7.90
CA VAL A 194 -5.50 5.85 8.80
C VAL A 194 -5.08 6.15 10.25
N VAL A 195 -3.88 6.70 10.45
CA VAL A 195 -3.37 7.07 11.78
C VAL A 195 -4.20 8.21 12.37
N ALA A 196 -4.45 9.28 11.61
CA ALA A 196 -5.27 10.41 12.07
C ALA A 196 -6.69 9.97 12.45
N GLU A 197 -7.28 9.04 11.70
CA GLU A 197 -8.59 8.49 12.03
C GLU A 197 -8.55 7.62 13.29
N ALA A 198 -7.51 6.81 13.46
CA ALA A 198 -7.32 6.03 14.68
C ALA A 198 -7.18 6.91 15.92
N GLU A 199 -6.42 8.02 15.83
CA GLU A 199 -6.28 9.02 16.89
C GLU A 199 -7.64 9.65 17.23
N ARG A 200 -8.40 10.09 16.22
CA ARG A 200 -9.74 10.65 16.41
C ARG A 200 -10.70 9.67 17.09
N ILE A 201 -10.65 8.39 16.73
CA ILE A 201 -11.50 7.36 17.36
C ILE A 201 -11.09 7.16 18.82
N ALA A 202 -9.79 7.10 19.11
CA ALA A 202 -9.28 6.90 20.47
C ALA A 202 -9.64 8.05 21.43
N GLU A 203 -9.96 9.25 20.92
CA GLU A 203 -10.44 10.38 21.75
C GLU A 203 -11.90 10.21 22.18
N VAL A 204 -12.66 9.34 21.50
CA VAL A 204 -14.11 9.16 21.74
C VAL A 204 -14.39 7.89 22.56
N PHE A 205 -13.49 6.92 22.55
CA PHE A 205 -13.55 5.66 23.31
C PHE A 205 -12.79 5.75 24.63
#